data_5f16039f901a0128c86c25109e206389
#
_entry.id   5f16039f901a0128c86c25109e206389
#
_cell.length_a   1.000
_cell.length_b   1.000
_cell.length_c   1.000
_cell.angle_alpha   90.00
_cell.angle_beta   90.00
_cell.angle_gamma   90.00
#
_symmetry.space_group_name_H-M   'P 1'
#
loop_
_entity.id
_entity.type
_entity.pdbx_description
1 polymer ?
#
loop_
_entity_poly.entity_id
_entity_poly.type
_entity_poly.pdbx_seq_one_letter_code
_entity_poly.pdbx_strand_id
1 'polypeptide(L)'
;MYDREQGKRQSSGSRELSVLKKILVVSDIHGHGKSLAAILNANAGADLVVVAGDLTNFGSAADARAILAILSSARFSFPPAVVAGNCDPLSARRAFAAAGFDLERRLRELPFATLTGTGGGLRRAGLTSFERSEAELKDALAPQLIAAASNTVRRPLIVITHTPPYGTNADRRGESHVGSAEFAALMALHKPEAWICGHIHESRCVSLDDGTLVVNPGPCGSGCFAILEVDEKSPDSGEIAAVRAELRCL
;
A
#
# COMPACT_ATOMS: atom_id res chain seq x y z
N MET A 1 -65.31 -21.34 16.36
CA MET A 1 -64.32 -21.97 15.54
C MET A 1 -63.77 -20.87 14.67
N TYR A 2 -62.64 -20.22 15.09
CA TYR A 2 -61.98 -19.14 14.36
C TYR A 2 -60.51 -19.55 14.21
N ASP A 3 -60.20 -19.89 12.99
CA ASP A 3 -58.84 -20.26 12.59
C ASP A 3 -58.02 -18.97 12.31
N ARG A 4 -56.90 -18.79 13.00
CA ARG A 4 -55.98 -17.67 12.77
C ARG A 4 -54.77 -18.22 12.03
N GLU A 5 -54.78 -18.05 10.73
CA GLU A 5 -53.57 -18.21 9.91
C GLU A 5 -52.57 -17.12 10.28
N GLN A 6 -51.46 -17.55 10.90
CA GLN A 6 -50.26 -16.70 11.11
C GLN A 6 -49.44 -16.67 9.83
N GLY A 7 -49.55 -15.58 9.09
CA GLY A 7 -48.67 -15.29 7.95
C GLY A 7 -47.22 -15.14 8.40
N LYS A 8 -46.35 -16.10 8.08
CA LYS A 8 -44.90 -15.97 8.18
C LYS A 8 -44.45 -14.93 7.16
N ARG A 9 -44.10 -13.74 7.63
CA ARG A 9 -43.30 -12.78 6.84
C ARG A 9 -41.92 -13.37 6.68
N GLN A 10 -41.62 -13.86 5.48
CA GLN A 10 -40.24 -14.11 5.07
C GLN A 10 -39.55 -12.75 4.90
N SER A 11 -38.62 -12.44 5.77
CA SER A 11 -37.68 -11.33 5.58
C SER A 11 -36.76 -11.70 4.43
N SER A 12 -37.03 -11.19 3.24
CA SER A 12 -36.10 -11.19 2.13
C SER A 12 -34.95 -10.27 2.53
N GLY A 13 -33.89 -10.82 3.13
CA GLY A 13 -32.61 -10.14 3.31
C GLY A 13 -32.08 -9.80 1.92
N SER A 14 -32.25 -8.56 1.49
CA SER A 14 -31.49 -8.02 0.35
C SER A 14 -30.01 -8.14 0.70
N ARG A 15 -29.31 -9.05 0.05
CA ARG A 15 -27.86 -9.10 0.06
C ARG A 15 -27.41 -7.77 -0.59
N GLU A 16 -27.04 -6.79 0.22
CA GLU A 16 -26.34 -5.62 -0.29
C GLU A 16 -25.12 -6.13 -1.05
N LEU A 17 -25.06 -5.82 -2.33
CA LEU A 17 -23.89 -6.14 -3.16
C LEU A 17 -22.73 -5.30 -2.63
N SER A 18 -21.78 -5.93 -1.95
CA SER A 18 -20.57 -5.25 -1.50
C SER A 18 -19.83 -4.69 -2.72
N VAL A 19 -19.47 -3.42 -2.64
CA VAL A 19 -18.70 -2.75 -3.70
C VAL A 19 -17.21 -3.07 -3.47
N LEU A 20 -16.61 -3.80 -4.41
CA LEU A 20 -15.22 -4.16 -4.35
C LEU A 20 -14.37 -3.00 -4.88
N LYS A 21 -13.50 -2.45 -4.05
CA LYS A 21 -12.52 -1.41 -4.42
C LYS A 21 -11.20 -2.04 -4.80
N LYS A 22 -10.62 -1.58 -5.91
CA LYS A 22 -9.36 -2.10 -6.46
C LYS A 22 -8.24 -1.08 -6.30
N ILE A 23 -7.17 -1.48 -5.65
CA ILE A 23 -5.93 -0.72 -5.52
C ILE A 23 -4.88 -1.41 -6.38
N LEU A 24 -4.37 -0.69 -7.37
CA LEU A 24 -3.20 -1.12 -8.13
C LEU A 24 -1.94 -0.81 -7.31
N VAL A 25 -1.12 -1.82 -7.08
CA VAL A 25 0.11 -1.72 -6.28
C VAL A 25 1.31 -1.93 -7.19
N VAL A 26 2.21 -0.94 -7.23
CA VAL A 26 3.49 -1.00 -7.92
C VAL A 26 4.63 -0.59 -6.99
N SER A 27 5.84 -1.05 -7.26
CA SER A 27 7.06 -0.68 -6.56
C SER A 27 8.25 -0.69 -7.50
N ASP A 28 9.36 -0.08 -7.07
CA ASP A 28 10.65 -0.22 -7.75
C ASP A 28 10.55 0.09 -9.25
N ILE A 29 10.02 1.30 -9.54
CA ILE A 29 9.84 1.80 -10.91
C ILE A 29 11.19 2.14 -11.54
N HIS A 30 12.14 2.68 -10.76
CA HIS A 30 13.50 3.04 -11.19
C HIS A 30 13.54 3.77 -12.54
N GLY A 31 12.59 4.68 -12.77
CA GLY A 31 12.50 5.45 -14.01
C GLY A 31 11.91 4.70 -15.23
N HIS A 32 11.49 3.44 -15.08
CA HIS A 32 10.87 2.65 -16.16
C HIS A 32 9.43 3.12 -16.49
N GLY A 33 9.29 4.39 -16.92
CA GLY A 33 8.01 5.00 -17.22
C GLY A 33 7.17 4.26 -18.27
N LYS A 34 7.79 3.56 -19.24
CA LYS A 34 7.07 2.77 -20.24
C LYS A 34 6.36 1.57 -19.60
N SER A 35 7.05 0.83 -18.72
CA SER A 35 6.46 -0.29 -17.99
C SER A 35 5.34 0.20 -17.08
N LEU A 36 5.56 1.30 -16.35
CA LEU A 36 4.52 1.92 -15.53
C LEU A 36 3.28 2.28 -16.37
N ALA A 37 3.44 2.98 -17.49
CA ALA A 37 2.32 3.36 -18.35
C ALA A 37 1.55 2.15 -18.87
N ALA A 38 2.24 1.07 -19.27
CA ALA A 38 1.61 -0.16 -19.71
C ALA A 38 0.79 -0.83 -18.60
N ILE A 39 1.33 -0.90 -17.37
CA ILE A 39 0.63 -1.43 -16.20
C ILE A 39 -0.62 -0.58 -15.88
N LEU A 40 -0.51 0.75 -15.86
CA LEU A 40 -1.63 1.65 -15.60
C LEU A 40 -2.74 1.47 -16.64
N ASN A 41 -2.39 1.39 -17.92
CA ASN A 41 -3.35 1.19 -19.01
C ASN A 41 -4.07 -0.15 -18.92
N ALA A 42 -3.35 -1.24 -18.58
CA ALA A 42 -3.93 -2.55 -18.40
C ALA A 42 -4.87 -2.63 -17.17
N ASN A 43 -4.76 -1.67 -16.25
CA ASN A 43 -5.53 -1.62 -15.00
C ASN A 43 -6.34 -0.31 -14.86
N ALA A 44 -6.83 0.25 -15.96
CA ALA A 44 -7.60 1.51 -15.97
C ALA A 44 -8.91 1.47 -15.14
N GLY A 45 -9.37 0.28 -14.75
CA GLY A 45 -10.51 0.08 -13.86
C GLY A 45 -10.18 0.05 -12.36
N ALA A 46 -8.93 0.31 -11.97
CA ALA A 46 -8.58 0.44 -10.55
C ALA A 46 -9.09 1.77 -9.98
N ASP A 47 -9.41 1.79 -8.68
CA ASP A 47 -9.87 3.01 -8.00
C ASP A 47 -8.70 3.90 -7.56
N LEU A 48 -7.56 3.29 -7.24
CA LEU A 48 -6.38 3.95 -6.70
C LEU A 48 -5.12 3.26 -7.21
N VAL A 49 -4.02 4.00 -7.35
CA VAL A 49 -2.66 3.43 -7.45
C VAL A 49 -1.84 3.78 -6.22
N VAL A 50 -1.15 2.78 -5.69
CA VAL A 50 -0.16 2.88 -4.60
C VAL A 50 1.23 2.57 -5.16
N VAL A 51 2.21 3.41 -4.82
CA VAL A 51 3.62 3.21 -5.19
C VAL A 51 4.48 3.04 -3.95
N ALA A 52 5.05 1.85 -3.77
CA ALA A 52 5.84 1.48 -2.60
C ALA A 52 7.35 1.80 -2.77
N GLY A 53 7.67 2.97 -3.32
CA GLY A 53 9.03 3.50 -3.36
C GLY A 53 9.81 3.26 -4.65
N ASP A 54 11.00 3.84 -4.69
CA ASP A 54 11.96 3.79 -5.79
C ASP A 54 11.34 4.17 -7.16
N LEU A 55 10.70 5.35 -7.18
CA LEU A 55 10.13 5.92 -8.40
C LEU A 55 11.24 6.29 -9.39
N THR A 56 12.36 6.79 -8.86
CA THR A 56 13.54 7.15 -9.65
C THR A 56 14.73 6.21 -9.36
N ASN A 57 15.71 6.21 -10.23
CA ASN A 57 16.98 5.54 -10.00
C ASN A 57 18.06 6.61 -9.77
N PHE A 58 18.14 7.14 -8.54
CA PHE A 58 18.99 8.28 -8.16
C PHE A 58 18.74 9.52 -9.03
N GLY A 59 17.51 9.66 -9.54
CA GLY A 59 17.16 10.67 -10.52
C GLY A 59 16.94 12.06 -9.93
N SER A 60 16.85 13.05 -10.81
CA SER A 60 16.57 14.45 -10.49
C SER A 60 15.09 14.70 -10.16
N ALA A 61 14.76 15.93 -9.76
CA ALA A 61 13.37 16.36 -9.66
C ALA A 61 12.63 16.33 -11.02
N ALA A 62 13.36 16.43 -12.15
CA ALA A 62 12.76 16.32 -13.48
C ALA A 62 12.34 14.88 -13.77
N ASP A 63 13.19 13.90 -13.44
CA ASP A 63 12.87 12.47 -13.58
C ASP A 63 11.68 12.09 -12.72
N ALA A 64 11.66 12.58 -11.48
CA ALA A 64 10.51 12.39 -10.58
C ALA A 64 9.23 12.95 -11.19
N ARG A 65 9.24 14.18 -11.71
CA ARG A 65 8.07 14.79 -12.36
C ARG A 65 7.61 14.02 -13.59
N ALA A 66 8.53 13.42 -14.36
CA ALA A 66 8.16 12.59 -15.50
C ALA A 66 7.34 11.35 -15.07
N ILE A 67 7.76 10.66 -14.01
CA ILE A 67 7.00 9.53 -13.43
C ILE A 67 5.65 10.01 -12.86
N LEU A 68 5.65 11.13 -12.12
CA LEU A 68 4.42 11.71 -11.57
C LEU A 68 3.41 12.11 -12.65
N ALA A 69 3.89 12.63 -13.80
CA ALA A 69 3.05 12.95 -14.94
C ALA A 69 2.35 11.70 -15.52
N ILE A 70 3.06 10.57 -15.59
CA ILE A 70 2.47 9.29 -16.00
C ILE A 70 1.40 8.84 -14.99
N LEU A 71 1.68 8.89 -13.68
CA LEU A 71 0.70 8.57 -12.63
C LEU A 71 -0.53 9.48 -12.71
N SER A 72 -0.33 10.79 -12.95
CA SER A 72 -1.41 11.77 -13.04
C SER A 72 -2.25 11.63 -14.31
N SER A 73 -1.72 11.03 -15.37
CA SER A 73 -2.45 10.81 -16.63
C SER A 73 -3.46 9.67 -16.52
N ALA A 74 -3.29 8.77 -15.58
CA ALA A 74 -4.23 7.69 -15.32
C ALA A 74 -5.47 8.21 -14.57
N ARG A 75 -6.64 7.74 -15.00
CA ARG A 75 -7.93 8.19 -14.46
C ARG A 75 -8.39 7.25 -13.33
N PHE A 76 -7.79 7.37 -12.17
CA PHE A 76 -8.25 6.71 -10.96
C PHE A 76 -9.30 7.55 -10.23
N SER A 77 -10.17 6.90 -9.44
CA SER A 77 -11.17 7.57 -8.60
C SER A 77 -10.55 8.44 -7.51
N PHE A 78 -9.32 8.07 -7.08
CA PHE A 78 -8.57 8.75 -6.03
C PHE A 78 -7.16 9.10 -6.48
N PRO A 79 -6.58 10.21 -5.99
CA PRO A 79 -5.21 10.58 -6.31
C PRO A 79 -4.21 9.48 -5.92
N PRO A 80 -3.11 9.30 -6.67
CA PRO A 80 -2.06 8.35 -6.33
C PRO A 80 -1.57 8.50 -4.89
N ALA A 81 -1.13 7.39 -4.29
CA ALA A 81 -0.53 7.36 -2.97
C ALA A 81 0.89 6.81 -3.08
N VAL A 82 1.89 7.59 -2.66
CA VAL A 82 3.30 7.31 -2.92
C VAL A 82 4.10 7.40 -1.62
N VAL A 83 5.02 6.46 -1.41
CA VAL A 83 6.15 6.63 -0.50
C VAL A 83 7.44 6.66 -1.31
N ALA A 84 8.48 7.32 -0.80
CA ALA A 84 9.78 7.32 -1.46
C ALA A 84 10.56 6.04 -1.16
N GLY A 85 11.35 5.55 -2.10
CA GLY A 85 12.33 4.50 -1.84
C GLY A 85 13.70 5.05 -1.47
N ASN A 86 14.67 4.16 -1.28
CA ASN A 86 16.04 4.55 -0.94
C ASN A 86 16.79 5.19 -2.11
N CYS A 87 16.39 4.92 -3.35
CA CYS A 87 16.99 5.53 -4.54
C CYS A 87 16.36 6.90 -4.90
N ASP A 88 15.36 7.37 -4.14
CA ASP A 88 14.70 8.64 -4.40
C ASP A 88 15.38 9.79 -3.61
N PRO A 89 16.18 10.67 -4.25
CA PRO A 89 16.87 11.75 -3.57
C PRO A 89 15.90 12.83 -3.07
N LEU A 90 16.38 13.72 -2.21
CA LEU A 90 15.55 14.77 -1.60
C LEU A 90 14.78 15.62 -2.63
N SER A 91 15.40 15.87 -3.80
CA SER A 91 14.76 16.62 -4.90
C SER A 91 13.55 15.89 -5.48
N ALA A 92 13.62 14.56 -5.61
CA ALA A 92 12.50 13.72 -6.04
C ALA A 92 11.39 13.69 -4.98
N ARG A 93 11.75 13.47 -3.71
CA ARG A 93 10.77 13.46 -2.59
C ARG A 93 10.01 14.77 -2.46
N ARG A 94 10.67 15.91 -2.66
CA ARG A 94 10.01 17.22 -2.72
C ARG A 94 9.01 17.33 -3.87
N ALA A 95 9.30 16.71 -5.03
CA ALA A 95 8.36 16.67 -6.14
C ALA A 95 7.13 15.81 -5.83
N PHE A 96 7.28 14.67 -5.12
CA PHE A 96 6.15 13.84 -4.67
C PHE A 96 5.24 14.61 -3.71
N ALA A 97 5.83 15.31 -2.74
CA ALA A 97 5.08 16.14 -1.79
C ALA A 97 4.35 17.31 -2.48
N ALA A 98 5.00 17.97 -3.44
CA ALA A 98 4.40 19.07 -4.21
C ALA A 98 3.24 18.60 -5.10
N ALA A 99 3.26 17.36 -5.58
CA ALA A 99 2.15 16.75 -6.32
C ALA A 99 0.98 16.34 -5.43
N GLY A 100 1.14 16.34 -4.10
CA GLY A 100 0.11 15.90 -3.15
C GLY A 100 -0.07 14.38 -3.08
N PHE A 101 0.86 13.59 -3.60
CA PHE A 101 0.77 12.14 -3.63
C PHE A 101 1.48 11.45 -2.46
N ASP A 102 2.36 12.17 -1.80
CA ASP A 102 3.20 11.67 -0.72
C ASP A 102 2.41 11.29 0.54
N LEU A 103 2.66 10.08 1.06
CA LEU A 103 2.11 9.56 2.31
C LEU A 103 3.06 9.73 3.51
N GLU A 104 4.24 10.29 3.30
CA GLU A 104 5.23 10.44 4.37
C GLU A 104 4.65 11.14 5.60
N ARG A 105 4.58 10.43 6.73
CA ARG A 105 4.04 10.93 8.01
C ARG A 105 2.60 11.46 7.92
N ARG A 106 1.76 10.85 7.09
CA ARG A 106 0.37 11.26 6.88
C ARG A 106 -0.60 10.10 7.02
N LEU A 107 -1.81 10.41 7.46
CA LEU A 107 -2.98 9.57 7.27
C LEU A 107 -3.77 10.10 6.08
N ARG A 108 -4.17 9.21 5.17
CA ARG A 108 -5.13 9.50 4.12
C ARG A 108 -6.36 8.62 4.33
N GLU A 109 -7.45 9.24 4.70
CA GLU A 109 -8.73 8.56 4.85
C GLU A 109 -9.47 8.54 3.52
N LEU A 110 -9.82 7.33 3.08
CA LEU A 110 -10.67 7.06 1.92
C LEU A 110 -11.99 6.45 2.42
N PRO A 111 -13.06 6.50 1.65
CA PRO A 111 -14.33 5.88 2.06
C PRO A 111 -14.18 4.40 2.46
N PHE A 112 -13.28 3.66 1.83
CA PHE A 112 -13.11 2.22 1.94
C PHE A 112 -11.84 1.76 2.68
N ALA A 113 -10.87 2.65 2.97
CA ALA A 113 -9.63 2.32 3.65
C ALA A 113 -8.96 3.55 4.27
N THR A 114 -8.14 3.33 5.28
CA THR A 114 -7.19 4.32 5.80
C THR A 114 -5.78 3.95 5.34
N LEU A 115 -5.08 4.87 4.69
CA LEU A 115 -3.71 4.68 4.22
C LEU A 115 -2.73 5.48 5.08
N THR A 116 -1.59 4.88 5.36
CA THR A 116 -0.44 5.59 5.93
C THR A 116 0.85 5.00 5.40
N GLY A 117 1.96 5.74 5.53
CA GLY A 117 3.22 5.19 5.05
C GLY A 117 4.43 6.03 5.38
N THR A 118 5.58 5.42 5.14
CA THR A 118 6.89 6.09 5.23
C THR A 118 7.87 5.45 4.25
N GLY A 119 8.74 6.28 3.71
CA GLY A 119 9.74 5.87 2.74
C GLY A 119 11.12 5.62 3.33
N GLY A 120 12.05 5.31 2.42
CA GLY A 120 13.45 5.10 2.70
C GLY A 120 13.86 3.65 2.88
N GLY A 121 15.16 3.38 2.71
CA GLY A 121 15.79 2.10 3.00
C GLY A 121 16.33 2.05 4.42
N LEU A 122 16.43 0.83 4.99
CA LEU A 122 17.12 0.62 6.25
C LEU A 122 18.62 0.89 6.07
N ARG A 123 19.16 1.78 6.90
CA ARG A 123 20.58 2.16 6.86
C ARG A 123 21.49 0.96 7.13
N ARG A 124 22.31 0.62 6.15
CA ARG A 124 23.33 -0.43 6.27
C ARG A 124 24.73 0.10 6.02
N ALA A 125 24.98 0.71 4.89
CA ALA A 125 26.30 1.19 4.49
C ALA A 125 26.31 2.64 4.00
N GLY A 126 25.19 3.35 4.01
CA GLY A 126 25.10 4.73 3.54
C GLY A 126 25.32 4.85 2.03
N LEU A 127 24.89 3.85 1.26
CA LEU A 127 25.15 3.76 -0.18
C LEU A 127 24.06 4.37 -1.05
N THR A 128 22.89 4.68 -0.45
CA THR A 128 21.73 5.19 -1.18
C THR A 128 21.28 6.57 -0.70
N SER A 129 20.46 7.25 -1.50
CA SER A 129 20.09 8.65 -1.28
C SER A 129 19.18 8.88 -0.08
N PHE A 130 18.44 7.85 0.34
CA PHE A 130 17.48 7.98 1.41
C PHE A 130 17.47 6.74 2.32
N GLU A 131 18.42 6.72 3.26
CA GLU A 131 18.53 5.68 4.27
C GLU A 131 18.15 6.22 5.65
N ARG A 132 17.53 5.35 6.45
CA ARG A 132 17.05 5.62 7.82
C ARG A 132 17.51 4.53 8.77
N SER A 133 17.80 4.91 10.00
CA SER A 133 17.96 3.95 11.10
C SER A 133 16.60 3.34 11.47
N GLU A 134 16.61 2.25 12.22
CA GLU A 134 15.40 1.64 12.78
C GLU A 134 14.56 2.67 13.58
N ALA A 135 15.21 3.47 14.43
CA ALA A 135 14.53 4.51 15.20
C ALA A 135 13.87 5.56 14.29
N GLU A 136 14.56 6.02 13.23
CA GLU A 136 14.01 6.99 12.28
C GLU A 136 12.82 6.42 11.48
N LEU A 137 12.84 5.12 11.14
CA LEU A 137 11.71 4.44 10.49
C LEU A 137 10.51 4.36 11.43
N LYS A 138 10.72 3.94 12.69
CA LYS A 138 9.70 3.91 13.74
C LYS A 138 9.07 5.27 13.96
N ASP A 139 9.89 6.30 14.20
CA ASP A 139 9.44 7.66 14.49
C ASP A 139 8.66 8.28 13.32
N ALA A 140 8.92 7.82 12.11
CA ALA A 140 8.20 8.28 10.94
C ALA A 140 6.82 7.64 10.77
N LEU A 141 6.59 6.43 11.31
CA LEU A 141 5.36 5.66 11.08
C LEU A 141 4.48 5.52 12.33
N ALA A 142 5.06 5.30 13.52
CA ALA A 142 4.31 4.99 14.72
C ALA A 142 3.23 6.04 15.11
N PRO A 143 3.47 7.35 14.99
CA PRO A 143 2.44 8.34 15.33
C PRO A 143 1.17 8.20 14.48
N GLN A 144 1.31 7.84 13.21
CA GLN A 144 0.17 7.65 12.29
C GLN A 144 -0.60 6.37 12.61
N LEU A 145 0.09 5.29 13.01
CA LEU A 145 -0.57 4.05 13.42
C LEU A 145 -1.38 4.25 14.71
N ILE A 146 -0.83 5.01 15.68
CA ILE A 146 -1.54 5.39 16.90
C ILE A 146 -2.78 6.24 16.57
N ALA A 147 -2.63 7.22 15.67
CA ALA A 147 -3.74 8.07 15.25
C ALA A 147 -4.82 7.26 14.52
N ALA A 148 -4.44 6.33 13.64
CA ALA A 148 -5.38 5.43 12.95
C ALA A 148 -6.17 4.56 13.92
N ALA A 149 -5.52 4.03 14.97
CA ALA A 149 -6.17 3.22 16.00
C ALA A 149 -7.18 4.01 16.83
N SER A 150 -7.05 5.34 16.88
CA SER A 150 -7.97 6.23 17.62
C SER A 150 -9.19 6.67 16.79
N ASN A 151 -9.27 6.30 15.51
CA ASN A 151 -10.39 6.65 14.65
C ASN A 151 -11.68 5.96 15.09
N THR A 152 -12.76 6.73 15.16
CA THR A 152 -14.10 6.21 15.52
C THR A 152 -14.73 5.38 14.41
N VAL A 153 -14.41 5.68 13.16
CA VAL A 153 -14.87 4.92 11.99
C VAL A 153 -13.81 3.88 11.61
N ARG A 154 -14.10 2.61 11.86
CA ARG A 154 -13.18 1.51 11.51
C ARG A 154 -13.21 1.26 10.02
N ARG A 155 -12.05 1.40 9.41
CA ARG A 155 -11.76 1.02 8.02
C ARG A 155 -10.51 0.18 7.99
N PRO A 156 -10.32 -0.67 6.96
CA PRO A 156 -9.05 -1.37 6.78
C PRO A 156 -7.88 -0.39 6.79
N LEU A 157 -6.90 -0.67 7.64
CA LEU A 157 -5.65 0.07 7.70
C LEU A 157 -4.65 -0.57 6.75
N ILE A 158 -4.20 0.18 5.77
CA ILE A 158 -3.20 -0.24 4.78
C ILE A 158 -1.94 0.58 5.00
N VAL A 159 -0.87 -0.09 5.38
CA VAL A 159 0.44 0.52 5.59
C VAL A 159 1.28 0.35 4.34
N ILE A 160 1.92 1.43 3.90
CA ILE A 160 2.80 1.43 2.75
C ILE A 160 4.20 1.86 3.19
N THR A 161 5.18 0.98 2.99
CA THR A 161 6.60 1.29 3.23
C THR A 161 7.43 0.88 2.03
N HIS A 162 8.66 1.42 1.89
CA HIS A 162 9.57 0.87 0.90
C HIS A 162 10.31 -0.34 1.48
N THR A 163 10.96 -0.17 2.64
CA THR A 163 11.58 -1.28 3.37
C THR A 163 10.50 -2.23 3.90
N PRO A 164 10.63 -3.56 3.71
CA PRO A 164 9.70 -4.54 4.27
C PRO A 164 9.89 -4.73 5.78
N PRO A 165 8.87 -5.25 6.50
CA PRO A 165 9.02 -5.73 7.88
C PRO A 165 9.96 -6.95 7.94
N TYR A 166 10.81 -7.02 8.98
CA TYR A 166 11.72 -8.13 9.21
C TYR A 166 10.98 -9.43 9.50
N GLY A 167 11.50 -10.54 8.96
CA GLY A 167 11.01 -11.89 9.25
C GLY A 167 9.82 -12.32 8.36
N THR A 168 9.38 -11.48 7.42
CA THR A 168 8.31 -11.80 6.47
C THR A 168 8.88 -12.47 5.21
N ASN A 169 8.00 -12.95 4.31
CA ASN A 169 8.43 -13.41 2.99
C ASN A 169 8.89 -12.26 2.07
N ALA A 170 8.50 -11.03 2.37
CA ALA A 170 8.83 -9.86 1.57
C ALA A 170 10.24 -9.31 1.79
N ASP A 171 10.95 -9.75 2.83
CA ASP A 171 12.29 -9.23 3.19
C ASP A 171 13.44 -10.22 3.00
N ARG A 172 13.20 -11.33 2.29
CA ARG A 172 14.21 -12.37 2.09
C ARG A 172 15.22 -11.96 1.02
N ARG A 173 16.51 -12.09 1.36
CA ARG A 173 17.63 -11.97 0.44
C ARG A 173 18.44 -13.26 0.52
N GLY A 174 18.16 -14.17 -0.39
CA GLY A 174 18.59 -15.56 -0.26
C GLY A 174 17.96 -16.19 1.00
N GLU A 175 18.79 -16.69 1.91
CA GLU A 175 18.33 -17.28 3.18
C GLU A 175 18.20 -16.26 4.32
N SER A 176 18.66 -15.02 4.11
CA SER A 176 18.69 -13.99 5.16
C SER A 176 17.48 -13.08 5.08
N HIS A 177 17.03 -12.63 6.25
CA HIS A 177 16.06 -11.55 6.37
C HIS A 177 16.78 -10.21 6.46
N VAL A 178 16.29 -9.20 5.71
CA VAL A 178 16.95 -7.90 5.59
C VAL A 178 16.00 -6.71 5.82
N GLY A 179 14.80 -6.97 6.31
CA GLY A 179 13.80 -5.96 6.62
C GLY A 179 14.08 -5.19 7.91
N SER A 180 13.14 -4.33 8.29
CA SER A 180 13.18 -3.53 9.51
C SER A 180 12.53 -4.27 10.68
N ALA A 181 13.26 -4.43 11.78
CA ALA A 181 12.76 -5.02 13.02
C ALA A 181 11.70 -4.14 13.69
N GLU A 182 11.84 -2.81 13.62
CA GLU A 182 10.85 -1.88 14.14
C GLU A 182 9.54 -1.93 13.33
N PHE A 183 9.60 -2.13 12.01
CA PHE A 183 8.39 -2.34 11.21
C PHE A 183 7.70 -3.67 11.56
N ALA A 184 8.45 -4.73 11.81
CA ALA A 184 7.87 -5.98 12.28
C ALA A 184 7.19 -5.82 13.64
N ALA A 185 7.81 -5.08 14.58
CA ALA A 185 7.21 -4.79 15.88
C ALA A 185 5.94 -3.93 15.75
N LEU A 186 5.94 -2.91 14.89
CA LEU A 186 4.76 -2.08 14.62
C LEU A 186 3.63 -2.88 13.95
N MET A 187 3.97 -3.77 13.02
CA MET A 187 3.00 -4.65 12.36
C MET A 187 2.33 -5.59 13.36
N ALA A 188 3.11 -6.24 14.22
CA ALA A 188 2.59 -7.12 15.26
C ALA A 188 1.71 -6.39 16.31
N LEU A 189 2.08 -5.14 16.65
CA LEU A 189 1.35 -4.33 17.63
C LEU A 189 0.02 -3.80 17.08
N HIS A 190 0.02 -3.26 15.86
CA HIS A 190 -1.13 -2.54 15.28
C HIS A 190 -2.00 -3.40 14.38
N LYS A 191 -1.49 -4.54 13.88
CA LYS A 191 -2.19 -5.53 13.05
C LYS A 191 -2.98 -4.88 11.91
N PRO A 192 -2.33 -4.10 11.01
CA PRO A 192 -3.02 -3.55 9.86
C PRO A 192 -3.54 -4.67 8.95
N GLU A 193 -4.61 -4.42 8.22
CA GLU A 193 -5.18 -5.40 7.30
C GLU A 193 -4.23 -5.72 6.15
N ALA A 194 -3.41 -4.73 5.71
CA ALA A 194 -2.35 -4.98 4.72
C ALA A 194 -1.10 -4.15 5.00
N TRP A 195 0.06 -4.73 4.65
CA TRP A 195 1.35 -4.05 4.62
C TRP A 195 1.97 -4.21 3.23
N ILE A 196 2.06 -3.11 2.50
CA ILE A 196 2.61 -3.04 1.14
C ILE A 196 4.06 -2.56 1.23
N CYS A 197 4.97 -3.25 0.57
CA CYS A 197 6.40 -2.88 0.53
C CYS A 197 7.01 -3.18 -0.84
N GLY A 198 8.29 -2.85 -1.02
CA GLY A 198 9.10 -3.14 -2.20
C GLY A 198 10.53 -3.49 -1.80
N HIS A 199 11.53 -2.84 -2.45
CA HIS A 199 12.94 -2.86 -2.11
C HIS A 199 13.66 -4.18 -2.39
N ILE A 200 13.13 -5.32 -1.97
CA ILE A 200 13.76 -6.62 -2.18
C ILE A 200 13.10 -7.28 -3.40
N HIS A 201 13.69 -7.04 -4.57
CA HIS A 201 13.11 -7.41 -5.87
C HIS A 201 12.86 -8.91 -6.01
N GLU A 202 13.76 -9.75 -5.45
CA GLU A 202 13.65 -11.20 -5.45
C GLU A 202 12.58 -11.74 -4.51
N SER A 203 12.07 -10.91 -3.59
CA SER A 203 11.08 -11.31 -2.57
C SER A 203 9.65 -10.92 -2.92
N ARG A 204 9.34 -10.92 -4.22
CA ARG A 204 7.98 -10.72 -4.72
C ARG A 204 7.03 -11.75 -4.10
N CYS A 205 6.05 -11.30 -3.31
CA CYS A 205 5.14 -12.21 -2.59
C CYS A 205 3.82 -11.55 -2.22
N VAL A 206 2.83 -12.41 -1.93
CA VAL A 206 1.68 -12.14 -1.08
C VAL A 206 1.71 -13.21 0.01
N SER A 207 1.77 -12.81 1.26
CA SER A 207 1.75 -13.70 2.40
C SER A 207 0.87 -13.16 3.52
N LEU A 208 0.39 -14.05 4.38
CA LEU A 208 -0.33 -13.67 5.59
C LEU A 208 0.61 -13.90 6.77
N ASP A 209 1.04 -12.80 7.41
CA ASP A 209 1.98 -12.81 8.52
C ASP A 209 1.30 -12.19 9.75
N ASP A 210 1.11 -12.99 10.80
CA ASP A 210 0.42 -12.63 12.06
C ASP A 210 -0.92 -11.89 11.87
N GLY A 211 -1.67 -12.29 10.84
CA GLY A 211 -2.97 -11.72 10.51
C GLY A 211 -2.92 -10.49 9.59
N THR A 212 -1.73 -9.99 9.23
CA THR A 212 -1.52 -8.91 8.26
C THR A 212 -1.19 -9.48 6.88
N LEU A 213 -1.86 -8.99 5.84
CA LEU A 213 -1.55 -9.34 4.45
C LEU A 213 -0.33 -8.55 3.98
N VAL A 214 0.82 -9.21 3.86
CA VAL A 214 2.06 -8.59 3.39
C VAL A 214 2.18 -8.74 1.88
N VAL A 215 2.43 -7.63 1.18
CA VAL A 215 2.47 -7.58 -0.29
C VAL A 215 3.75 -6.89 -0.77
N ASN A 216 4.59 -7.63 -1.48
CA ASN A 216 5.66 -7.10 -2.30
C ASN A 216 5.33 -7.39 -3.77
N PRO A 217 4.96 -6.40 -4.59
CA PRO A 217 4.54 -6.62 -5.97
C PRO A 217 5.69 -7.03 -6.89
N GLY A 218 6.95 -6.83 -6.45
CA GLY A 218 8.14 -6.93 -7.29
C GLY A 218 8.37 -5.70 -8.16
N PRO A 219 9.48 -5.67 -8.93
CA PRO A 219 9.91 -4.48 -9.65
C PRO A 219 9.02 -4.17 -10.86
N CYS A 220 8.49 -2.95 -10.90
CA CYS A 220 7.68 -2.43 -12.00
C CYS A 220 8.40 -2.50 -13.35
N GLY A 221 9.72 -2.31 -13.36
CA GLY A 221 10.56 -2.41 -14.56
C GLY A 221 10.46 -3.76 -15.27
N SER A 222 10.19 -4.83 -14.54
CA SER A 222 9.96 -6.19 -15.04
C SER A 222 8.49 -6.48 -15.38
N GLY A 223 7.63 -5.46 -15.40
CA GLY A 223 6.20 -5.61 -15.66
C GLY A 223 5.41 -6.15 -14.45
N CYS A 224 6.01 -6.23 -13.26
CA CYS A 224 5.37 -6.78 -12.06
C CYS A 224 4.50 -5.74 -11.34
N PHE A 225 3.36 -6.21 -10.81
CA PHE A 225 2.43 -5.41 -10.00
C PHE A 225 1.56 -6.35 -9.13
N ALA A 226 0.77 -5.77 -8.24
CA ALA A 226 -0.28 -6.49 -7.54
C ALA A 226 -1.62 -5.73 -7.65
N ILE A 227 -2.72 -6.45 -7.51
CA ILE A 227 -4.04 -5.89 -7.29
C ILE A 227 -4.44 -6.21 -5.86
N LEU A 228 -4.71 -5.19 -5.08
CA LEU A 228 -5.30 -5.31 -3.75
C LEU A 228 -6.80 -5.01 -3.88
N GLU A 229 -7.64 -5.91 -3.41
CA GLU A 229 -9.08 -5.76 -3.39
C GLU A 229 -9.55 -5.54 -1.96
N VAL A 230 -10.33 -4.48 -1.76
CA VAL A 230 -10.94 -4.12 -0.47
C VAL A 230 -12.45 -4.22 -0.63
N ASP A 231 -13.07 -5.09 0.16
CA ASP A 231 -14.52 -5.21 0.20
C ASP A 231 -15.13 -4.06 1.02
N GLU A 232 -15.79 -3.12 0.35
CA GLU A 232 -16.43 -1.98 1.01
C GLU A 232 -17.68 -2.45 1.77
N LYS A 233 -17.50 -2.77 3.05
CA LYS A 233 -18.63 -3.04 3.94
C LYS A 233 -19.17 -1.74 4.50
N SER A 234 -20.49 -1.71 4.75
CA SER A 234 -21.10 -0.57 5.43
C SER A 234 -20.41 -0.30 6.77
N PRO A 235 -20.04 0.96 7.08
CA PRO A 235 -19.45 1.33 8.36
C PRO A 235 -20.30 0.86 9.57
N ASP A 236 -21.60 0.72 9.37
CA ASP A 236 -22.57 0.31 10.40
C ASP A 236 -22.62 -1.22 10.64
N SER A 237 -21.96 -2.02 9.80
CA SER A 237 -21.98 -3.48 9.91
C SER A 237 -21.16 -4.02 11.10
N GLY A 238 -20.27 -3.23 11.67
CA GLY A 238 -19.35 -3.64 12.73
C GLY A 238 -18.30 -4.68 12.30
N GLU A 239 -18.32 -5.12 11.04
CA GLU A 239 -17.38 -6.07 10.48
C GLU A 239 -16.23 -5.35 9.77
N ILE A 240 -14.99 -5.86 9.94
CA ILE A 240 -13.83 -5.36 9.20
C ILE A 240 -13.94 -5.85 7.75
N ALA A 241 -13.72 -4.94 6.80
CA ALA A 241 -13.72 -5.27 5.39
C ALA A 241 -12.60 -6.27 5.06
N ALA A 242 -12.89 -7.25 4.24
CA ALA A 242 -11.89 -8.22 3.79
C ALA A 242 -10.92 -7.55 2.81
N VAL A 243 -9.62 -7.79 3.01
CA VAL A 243 -8.57 -7.35 2.09
C VAL A 243 -7.92 -8.58 1.47
N ARG A 244 -7.78 -8.58 0.15
CA ARG A 244 -7.14 -9.65 -0.62
C ARG A 244 -6.15 -9.06 -1.60
N ALA A 245 -5.12 -9.83 -1.95
CA ALA A 245 -4.15 -9.40 -2.96
C ALA A 245 -3.81 -10.52 -3.93
N GLU A 246 -3.50 -10.13 -5.15
CA GLU A 246 -3.04 -11.02 -6.22
C GLU A 246 -1.84 -10.40 -6.93
N LEU A 247 -0.79 -11.20 -7.14
CA LEU A 247 0.38 -10.80 -7.94
C LEU A 247 0.11 -11.00 -9.41
N ARG A 248 0.48 -10.00 -10.22
CA ARG A 248 0.35 -10.04 -11.69
C ARG A 248 1.60 -9.53 -12.39
N CYS A 249 1.76 -9.88 -13.64
CA CYS A 249 2.74 -9.30 -14.56
C CYS A 249 2.06 -9.05 -15.92
N LEU A 250 2.64 -8.11 -16.70
CA LEU A 250 2.30 -7.90 -18.11
C LEU A 250 2.88 -9.01 -18.98
#